data_89896a7f49784b76cea7e79ad3caba0d
#
_entry.id   89896a7f49784b76cea7e79ad3caba0d
#
_cell.length_a   1.000
_cell.length_b   1.000
_cell.length_c   1.000
_cell.angle_alpha   90.00
_cell.angle_beta   90.00
_cell.angle_gamma   90.00
#
_symmetry.space_group_name_H-M   'P 1'
#
loop_
_entity.id
_entity.type
_entity.pdbx_description
1 polymer ?
#
loop_
_entity_poly.entity_id
_entity_poly.type
_entity_poly.pdbx_seq_one_letter_code
_entity_poly.pdbx_strand_id
1 'polypeptide(L)'
;MDKKLKYRVFWSWDHSTNWVLNQLGTQNCGVANVYTKRPETFVRDYKRVVDWCHDHGMDAVGIVGLLRDRHGGIDAVRRLCGYANDKGVRIYMIAGLYAYGGIYYEGTSKWCLDNFFKDNPDCIGLDANGKQLWIDRQCPWGFKPDPQGCPSNPKLNQYVLDSLEWVFKEIPELGGIQMESGDNGTCKCPRCQERRAQRDAHEAMSVADMANIYPQAADAVWSQSPDAWVICETYHHFLDKACAFFYDEHPSADLQKLLDMPEKTFFQWKCDVRLDSGQWSEQDKLPPSLAKFRHIMRSHSGTQWWGGRHKLCVDRIRRQCRLSFESGLQGVSIFGEGSSFNANDEFNYLALQYFADSPFASVDNFVNDVMAPRLGGKEYAEMYLNFGRYPDRPEYIPWGVTQIGQLLGKFGLKDYDIIRRWEWLASFLNSFYWEWRSEKEN
;
A
#
# COMPACT_ATOMS: atom_id res chain seq x y z
N MET A 1 24.57 -4.50 8.50
CA MET A 1 23.73 -4.69 9.70
C MET A 1 22.63 -5.67 9.35
N ASP A 2 22.40 -6.66 10.21
CA ASP A 2 21.25 -7.54 10.01
C ASP A 2 19.96 -6.74 10.18
N LYS A 3 19.12 -6.77 9.18
CA LYS A 3 17.81 -6.10 9.19
C LYS A 3 17.00 -6.61 10.39
N LYS A 4 16.54 -5.72 11.26
CA LYS A 4 15.65 -6.08 12.38
C LYS A 4 14.26 -6.46 11.88
N LEU A 5 13.71 -5.63 10.96
CA LEU A 5 12.53 -6.00 10.19
C LEU A 5 13.01 -6.46 8.81
N LYS A 6 12.72 -7.70 8.51
CA LYS A 6 13.26 -8.43 7.38
C LYS A 6 12.69 -7.98 6.03
N TYR A 7 11.41 -7.57 6.03
CA TYR A 7 10.72 -7.19 4.81
C TYR A 7 10.34 -5.70 4.84
N ARG A 8 10.78 -4.95 3.82
CA ARG A 8 10.53 -3.52 3.64
C ARG A 8 9.92 -3.32 2.28
N VAL A 9 8.71 -2.81 2.26
CA VAL A 9 7.88 -2.84 1.06
C VAL A 9 7.29 -1.47 0.76
N PHE A 10 7.32 -1.08 -0.51
CA PHE A 10 6.44 -0.04 -1.03
C PHE A 10 5.15 -0.66 -1.56
N TRP A 11 4.04 0.05 -1.39
CA TRP A 11 2.82 -0.20 -2.14
C TRP A 11 2.36 1.09 -2.82
N SER A 12 1.76 0.97 -3.98
CA SER A 12 1.38 2.13 -4.80
C SER A 12 0.23 1.79 -5.74
N TRP A 13 -0.46 2.85 -6.19
CA TRP A 13 -1.35 2.77 -7.35
C TRP A 13 -0.56 3.11 -8.61
N ASP A 14 -0.69 2.28 -9.65
CA ASP A 14 0.05 2.43 -10.90
C ASP A 14 -0.19 3.78 -11.59
N HIS A 15 -1.45 4.24 -11.60
CA HIS A 15 -1.86 5.45 -12.29
C HIS A 15 -1.48 6.74 -11.54
N SER A 16 -1.11 6.65 -10.28
CA SER A 16 -0.77 7.81 -9.45
C SER A 16 0.71 7.93 -9.14
N THR A 17 1.48 6.87 -9.32
CA THR A 17 2.94 6.90 -9.15
C THR A 17 3.57 7.83 -10.18
N ASN A 18 4.42 8.74 -9.72
CA ASN A 18 4.95 9.81 -10.55
C ASN A 18 6.42 10.16 -10.24
N TRP A 19 7.28 9.17 -10.40
CA TRP A 19 8.70 9.30 -10.09
C TRP A 19 9.54 9.92 -11.20
N VAL A 20 9.01 9.98 -12.44
CA VAL A 20 9.74 10.65 -13.55
C VAL A 20 9.61 12.17 -13.52
N LEU A 21 8.60 12.71 -12.84
CA LEU A 21 8.38 14.14 -12.75
C LEU A 21 9.00 14.68 -11.44
N ASN A 22 10.14 15.32 -11.58
CA ASN A 22 10.77 16.06 -10.49
C ASN A 22 10.20 17.48 -10.49
N GLN A 23 9.16 17.72 -9.70
CA GLN A 23 8.52 19.03 -9.59
C GLN A 23 8.35 19.44 -8.13
N LEU A 24 8.38 20.74 -7.89
CA LEU A 24 8.10 21.30 -6.57
C LEU A 24 6.60 21.30 -6.30
N GLY A 25 6.23 21.18 -5.03
CA GLY A 25 4.86 21.20 -4.56
C GLY A 25 4.19 19.84 -4.55
N THR A 26 2.87 19.85 -4.41
CA THR A 26 2.08 18.63 -4.38
C THR A 26 1.91 18.03 -5.77
N GLN A 27 2.01 16.73 -5.85
CA GLN A 27 1.68 15.98 -7.05
C GLN A 27 0.27 15.41 -6.93
N ASN A 28 -0.49 15.47 -8.02
CA ASN A 28 -1.77 14.76 -8.08
C ASN A 28 -1.51 13.26 -8.20
N CYS A 29 -1.66 12.55 -7.10
CA CYS A 29 -1.64 11.10 -7.07
C CYS A 29 -2.97 10.55 -6.55
N GLY A 30 -3.17 9.23 -6.72
CA GLY A 30 -4.36 8.52 -6.27
C GLY A 30 -5.40 8.30 -7.35
N VAL A 31 -6.52 7.73 -6.96
CA VAL A 31 -7.55 7.22 -7.89
C VAL A 31 -8.17 8.29 -8.80
N ALA A 32 -8.17 9.53 -8.38
CA ALA A 32 -8.69 10.67 -9.15
C ALA A 32 -7.61 11.38 -9.99
N ASN A 33 -6.42 10.81 -10.12
CA ASN A 33 -5.35 11.42 -10.90
C ASN A 33 -5.68 11.37 -12.40
N VAL A 34 -5.70 12.55 -13.04
CA VAL A 34 -5.91 12.68 -14.49
C VAL A 34 -4.68 12.29 -15.33
N TYR A 35 -3.53 12.10 -14.70
CA TYR A 35 -2.31 11.71 -15.37
C TYR A 35 -2.43 10.30 -15.92
N THR A 36 -2.45 10.18 -17.24
CA THR A 36 -2.53 8.89 -17.93
C THR A 36 -1.16 8.43 -18.34
N LYS A 37 -0.65 7.37 -17.71
CA LYS A 37 0.62 6.76 -18.13
C LYS A 37 0.49 6.07 -19.47
N ARG A 38 1.56 6.13 -20.24
CA ARG A 38 1.79 5.33 -21.43
C ARG A 38 2.80 4.22 -21.08
N PRO A 39 2.95 3.20 -21.91
CA PRO A 39 3.89 2.10 -21.65
C PRO A 39 5.30 2.57 -21.26
N GLU A 40 5.82 3.57 -21.97
CA GLU A 40 7.16 4.09 -21.74
C GLU A 40 7.27 4.84 -20.40
N THR A 41 6.29 5.65 -20.06
CA THR A 41 6.28 6.41 -18.80
C THR A 41 6.02 5.51 -17.62
N PHE A 42 5.15 4.50 -17.74
CA PHE A 42 4.91 3.50 -16.71
C PHE A 42 6.19 2.74 -16.34
N VAL A 43 6.89 2.17 -17.33
CA VAL A 43 8.13 1.43 -17.08
C VAL A 43 9.23 2.34 -16.52
N ARG A 44 9.34 3.60 -17.01
CA ARG A 44 10.34 4.55 -16.50
C ARG A 44 10.10 4.96 -15.05
N ASP A 45 8.85 5.20 -14.67
CA ASP A 45 8.49 5.53 -13.30
C ASP A 45 8.93 4.41 -12.35
N TYR A 46 8.48 3.20 -12.64
CA TYR A 46 8.78 2.08 -11.76
C TYR A 46 10.23 1.63 -11.79
N LYS A 47 10.96 1.84 -12.87
CA LYS A 47 12.43 1.65 -12.86
C LYS A 47 13.10 2.58 -11.85
N ARG A 48 12.68 3.85 -11.73
CA ARG A 48 13.20 4.76 -10.71
C ARG A 48 12.84 4.30 -9.29
N VAL A 49 11.62 3.80 -9.10
CA VAL A 49 11.22 3.19 -7.81
C VAL A 49 12.12 2.01 -7.47
N VAL A 50 12.35 1.12 -8.43
CA VAL A 50 13.20 -0.06 -8.27
C VAL A 50 14.65 0.32 -7.98
N ASP A 51 15.22 1.28 -8.70
CA ASP A 51 16.58 1.77 -8.44
C ASP A 51 16.70 2.32 -7.01
N TRP A 52 15.75 3.15 -6.61
CA TRP A 52 15.73 3.67 -5.25
C TRP A 52 15.61 2.56 -4.20
N CYS A 53 14.73 1.58 -4.43
CA CYS A 53 14.57 0.42 -3.56
C CYS A 53 15.87 -0.39 -3.43
N HIS A 54 16.54 -0.65 -4.56
CA HIS A 54 17.84 -1.32 -4.59
C HIS A 54 18.87 -0.58 -3.76
N ASP A 55 19.01 0.73 -4.00
CA ASP A 55 20.03 1.57 -3.36
C ASP A 55 19.80 1.73 -1.85
N HIS A 56 18.54 1.58 -1.39
CA HIS A 56 18.15 1.78 0.01
C HIS A 56 17.68 0.50 0.72
N GLY A 57 17.89 -0.67 0.12
CA GLY A 57 17.63 -1.96 0.75
C GLY A 57 16.15 -2.25 1.01
N MET A 58 15.25 -1.72 0.18
CA MET A 58 13.84 -2.15 0.13
C MET A 58 13.73 -3.45 -0.65
N ASP A 59 12.84 -4.35 -0.24
CA ASP A 59 12.79 -5.71 -0.77
C ASP A 59 11.79 -5.88 -1.92
N ALA A 60 10.71 -5.07 -1.90
CA ALA A 60 9.64 -5.23 -2.89
C ALA A 60 8.82 -3.97 -3.12
N VAL A 61 8.14 -3.94 -4.26
CA VAL A 61 7.13 -2.94 -4.62
C VAL A 61 5.84 -3.64 -5.03
N GLY A 62 4.78 -3.41 -4.27
CA GLY A 62 3.43 -3.84 -4.60
C GLY A 62 2.71 -2.79 -5.45
N ILE A 63 2.07 -3.21 -6.53
CA ILE A 63 1.44 -2.29 -7.48
C ILE A 63 -0.03 -2.67 -7.68
N VAL A 64 -0.95 -1.78 -7.27
CA VAL A 64 -2.37 -1.88 -7.59
C VAL A 64 -2.56 -1.45 -9.04
N GLY A 65 -3.24 -2.26 -9.84
CA GLY A 65 -3.48 -1.96 -11.24
C GLY A 65 -2.28 -2.18 -12.15
N LEU A 66 -1.40 -3.11 -11.80
CA LEU A 66 -0.18 -3.42 -12.54
C LEU A 66 -0.45 -3.77 -14.01
N LEU A 67 -1.48 -4.55 -14.29
CA LEU A 67 -1.88 -4.95 -15.65
C LEU A 67 -3.00 -4.06 -16.19
N ARG A 68 -2.66 -3.25 -17.20
CA ARG A 68 -3.58 -2.41 -17.96
C ARG A 68 -3.14 -2.32 -19.43
N ASP A 69 -4.08 -2.32 -20.36
CA ASP A 69 -3.77 -2.14 -21.79
C ASP A 69 -3.01 -0.83 -22.04
N ARG A 70 -3.47 0.27 -21.42
CA ARG A 70 -2.86 1.60 -21.60
C ARG A 70 -1.43 1.71 -21.08
N HIS A 71 -1.01 0.83 -20.19
CA HIS A 71 0.37 0.75 -19.66
C HIS A 71 1.26 -0.20 -20.48
N GLY A 72 0.73 -0.82 -21.53
CA GLY A 72 1.44 -1.79 -22.36
C GLY A 72 1.26 -3.25 -21.95
N GLY A 73 0.28 -3.53 -21.08
CA GLY A 73 -0.13 -4.87 -20.71
C GLY A 73 1.02 -5.77 -20.24
N ILE A 74 0.99 -7.02 -20.66
CA ILE A 74 1.94 -8.06 -20.25
C ILE A 74 3.39 -7.68 -20.58
N ASP A 75 3.65 -7.16 -21.78
CA ASP A 75 5.01 -6.87 -22.24
C ASP A 75 5.70 -5.80 -21.41
N ALA A 76 4.95 -4.77 -20.99
CA ALA A 76 5.50 -3.72 -20.13
C ALA A 76 5.79 -4.27 -18.72
N VAL A 77 4.91 -5.11 -18.20
CA VAL A 77 5.09 -5.73 -16.86
C VAL A 77 6.26 -6.71 -16.87
N ARG A 78 6.40 -7.56 -17.88
CA ARG A 78 7.57 -8.45 -18.04
C ARG A 78 8.88 -7.69 -18.02
N ARG A 79 8.97 -6.61 -18.82
CA ARG A 79 10.18 -5.76 -18.85
C ARG A 79 10.47 -5.13 -17.49
N LEU A 80 9.44 -4.71 -16.76
CA LEU A 80 9.60 -4.12 -15.44
C LEU A 80 10.04 -5.19 -14.43
N CYS A 81 9.37 -6.34 -14.37
CA CYS A 81 9.69 -7.42 -13.44
C CYS A 81 11.09 -7.97 -13.69
N GLY A 82 11.49 -8.18 -14.96
CA GLY A 82 12.85 -8.59 -15.30
C GLY A 82 13.90 -7.60 -14.81
N TYR A 83 13.68 -6.31 -15.05
CA TYR A 83 14.56 -5.25 -14.53
C TYR A 83 14.67 -5.25 -13.01
N ALA A 84 13.55 -5.45 -12.31
CA ALA A 84 13.52 -5.47 -10.85
C ALA A 84 14.25 -6.71 -10.30
N ASN A 85 14.06 -7.88 -10.91
CA ASN A 85 14.75 -9.10 -10.54
C ASN A 85 16.29 -8.97 -10.69
N ASP A 86 16.77 -8.33 -11.77
CA ASP A 86 18.20 -8.05 -11.97
C ASP A 86 18.78 -7.14 -10.86
N LYS A 87 17.93 -6.33 -10.23
CA LYS A 87 18.28 -5.45 -9.10
C LYS A 87 18.05 -6.09 -7.73
N GLY A 88 17.52 -7.32 -7.67
CA GLY A 88 17.17 -7.97 -6.41
C GLY A 88 15.95 -7.37 -5.71
N VAL A 89 15.10 -6.62 -6.41
CA VAL A 89 13.85 -6.05 -5.92
C VAL A 89 12.67 -6.82 -6.51
N ARG A 90 11.71 -7.22 -5.68
CA ARG A 90 10.52 -7.92 -6.18
C ARG A 90 9.45 -6.92 -6.62
N ILE A 91 8.85 -7.14 -7.78
CA ILE A 91 7.56 -6.54 -8.14
C ILE A 91 6.48 -7.56 -7.86
N TYR A 92 5.47 -7.20 -7.09
CA TYR A 92 4.29 -8.01 -6.94
C TYR A 92 3.02 -7.22 -7.28
N MET A 93 2.03 -7.90 -7.82
CA MET A 93 0.74 -7.27 -8.09
C MET A 93 -0.11 -7.19 -6.83
N ILE A 94 -0.91 -6.13 -6.72
CA ILE A 94 -1.98 -6.04 -5.74
C ILE A 94 -3.28 -6.10 -6.53
N ALA A 95 -4.08 -7.14 -6.29
CA ALA A 95 -5.28 -7.41 -7.07
C ALA A 95 -6.47 -7.74 -6.19
N GLY A 96 -7.60 -7.14 -6.50
CA GLY A 96 -8.88 -7.51 -5.91
C GLY A 96 -9.37 -8.81 -6.52
N LEU A 97 -9.54 -9.87 -5.72
CA LEU A 97 -10.03 -11.14 -6.25
C LEU A 97 -11.48 -11.06 -6.74
N TYR A 98 -12.26 -10.16 -6.14
CA TYR A 98 -13.70 -10.01 -6.42
C TYR A 98 -14.11 -8.60 -6.85
N ALA A 99 -13.15 -7.67 -6.97
CA ALA A 99 -13.36 -6.28 -7.33
C ALA A 99 -12.12 -5.70 -8.02
N TYR A 100 -12.10 -4.42 -8.29
CA TYR A 100 -10.95 -3.67 -8.84
C TYR A 100 -10.45 -4.22 -10.18
N GLY A 101 -11.36 -4.69 -11.04
CA GLY A 101 -11.00 -5.27 -12.32
C GLY A 101 -10.33 -6.65 -12.25
N GLY A 102 -10.03 -7.16 -11.04
CA GLY A 102 -9.39 -8.47 -10.86
C GLY A 102 -7.90 -8.46 -11.19
N ILE A 103 -7.43 -9.59 -11.73
CA ILE A 103 -6.01 -9.80 -12.07
C ILE A 103 -5.57 -8.88 -13.23
N TYR A 104 -6.41 -8.68 -14.23
CA TYR A 104 -6.19 -7.69 -15.27
C TYR A 104 -7.04 -6.46 -14.99
N TYR A 105 -6.46 -5.45 -14.38
CA TYR A 105 -7.18 -4.34 -13.77
C TYR A 105 -8.08 -3.57 -14.74
N GLU A 106 -7.61 -3.33 -15.98
CA GLU A 106 -8.34 -2.55 -16.98
C GLU A 106 -7.87 -2.89 -18.39
N GLY A 107 -8.82 -3.20 -19.28
CA GLY A 107 -8.54 -3.42 -20.70
C GLY A 107 -9.46 -4.40 -21.38
N THR A 108 -9.01 -4.92 -22.51
CA THR A 108 -9.78 -5.84 -23.37
C THR A 108 -9.58 -7.32 -23.02
N SER A 109 -8.66 -7.62 -22.10
CA SER A 109 -8.38 -8.97 -21.68
C SER A 109 -9.64 -9.67 -21.11
N LYS A 110 -9.81 -10.96 -21.45
CA LYS A 110 -10.84 -11.81 -20.82
C LYS A 110 -10.63 -11.97 -19.31
N TRP A 111 -9.41 -11.69 -18.81
CA TRP A 111 -9.03 -11.74 -17.41
C TRP A 111 -9.26 -10.41 -16.67
N CYS A 112 -9.88 -9.43 -17.34
CA CYS A 112 -10.46 -8.27 -16.69
C CYS A 112 -11.82 -8.66 -16.10
N LEU A 113 -11.95 -8.52 -14.78
CA LEU A 113 -13.16 -8.93 -14.05
C LEU A 113 -14.41 -8.18 -14.52
N ASP A 114 -14.26 -6.91 -14.94
CA ASP A 114 -15.36 -6.13 -15.50
C ASP A 114 -15.90 -6.76 -16.81
N ASN A 115 -15.03 -7.34 -17.63
CA ASN A 115 -15.46 -8.02 -18.85
C ASN A 115 -16.13 -9.37 -18.52
N PHE A 116 -15.59 -10.09 -17.54
CA PHE A 116 -16.22 -11.33 -17.07
C PHE A 116 -17.64 -11.08 -16.54
N PHE A 117 -17.87 -10.03 -15.78
CA PHE A 117 -19.20 -9.72 -15.24
C PHE A 117 -20.22 -9.29 -16.29
N LYS A 118 -19.79 -8.73 -17.44
CA LYS A 118 -20.70 -8.44 -18.55
C LYS A 118 -21.36 -9.70 -19.07
N ASP A 119 -20.60 -10.79 -19.16
CA ASP A 119 -21.09 -12.08 -19.64
C ASP A 119 -21.67 -12.96 -18.51
N ASN A 120 -21.40 -12.61 -17.24
CA ASN A 120 -21.77 -13.39 -16.07
C ASN A 120 -22.32 -12.49 -14.94
N PRO A 121 -23.41 -11.75 -15.17
CA PRO A 121 -23.97 -10.83 -14.18
C PRO A 121 -24.48 -11.54 -12.91
N ASP A 122 -24.77 -12.82 -12.97
CA ASP A 122 -25.14 -13.69 -11.85
C ASP A 122 -23.97 -13.95 -10.87
N CYS A 123 -22.76 -13.63 -11.26
CA CYS A 123 -21.56 -13.70 -10.41
C CYS A 123 -21.36 -12.45 -9.54
N ILE A 124 -22.09 -11.38 -9.79
CA ILE A 124 -22.04 -10.17 -8.98
C ILE A 124 -22.72 -10.43 -7.63
N GLY A 125 -22.09 -9.94 -6.56
CA GLY A 125 -22.62 -10.02 -5.19
C GLY A 125 -23.90 -9.21 -5.02
N LEU A 126 -24.64 -9.50 -3.95
CA LEU A 126 -25.89 -8.84 -3.62
C LEU A 126 -25.77 -8.04 -2.33
N ASP A 127 -26.41 -6.88 -2.27
CA ASP A 127 -26.64 -6.12 -1.05
C ASP A 127 -27.74 -6.77 -0.17
N ALA A 128 -28.07 -6.12 0.96
CA ALA A 128 -29.10 -6.60 1.87
C ALA A 128 -30.53 -6.60 1.26
N ASN A 129 -30.74 -5.86 0.18
CA ASN A 129 -32.02 -5.75 -0.51
C ASN A 129 -32.09 -6.67 -1.75
N GLY A 130 -31.08 -7.50 -1.98
CA GLY A 130 -30.99 -8.38 -3.15
C GLY A 130 -30.58 -7.69 -4.44
N LYS A 131 -30.11 -6.44 -4.39
CA LYS A 131 -29.57 -5.73 -5.54
C LYS A 131 -28.10 -6.07 -5.71
N GLN A 132 -27.63 -6.04 -6.96
CA GLN A 132 -26.21 -6.23 -7.27
C GLN A 132 -25.36 -5.14 -6.58
N LEU A 133 -24.22 -5.55 -6.04
CA LEU A 133 -23.26 -4.66 -5.41
C LEU A 133 -22.45 -3.93 -6.47
N TRP A 134 -22.65 -2.63 -6.53
CA TRP A 134 -21.90 -1.72 -7.38
C TRP A 134 -21.44 -0.51 -6.57
N ILE A 135 -20.23 -0.06 -6.85
CA ILE A 135 -19.76 1.26 -6.44
C ILE A 135 -19.46 2.06 -7.70
N ASP A 136 -19.95 3.29 -7.75
CA ASP A 136 -19.56 4.22 -8.80
C ASP A 136 -18.19 4.82 -8.42
N ARG A 137 -17.15 4.33 -9.06
CA ARG A 137 -15.82 4.93 -8.89
C ARG A 137 -15.70 6.18 -9.70
N GLN A 138 -15.38 7.27 -9.01
CA GLN A 138 -14.96 8.49 -9.67
C GLN A 138 -13.61 8.26 -10.34
N CYS A 139 -13.53 8.49 -11.63
CA CYS A 139 -12.30 8.47 -12.41
C CYS A 139 -12.20 9.74 -13.25
N PRO A 140 -11.02 10.10 -13.77
CA PRO A 140 -10.81 11.34 -14.51
C PRO A 140 -11.73 11.55 -15.73
N TRP A 141 -12.28 10.46 -16.26
CA TRP A 141 -13.18 10.45 -17.41
C TRP A 141 -14.65 10.21 -17.02
N GLY A 142 -15.01 10.36 -15.75
CA GLY A 142 -16.36 10.19 -15.22
C GLY A 142 -16.45 9.08 -14.16
N PHE A 143 -17.65 8.54 -13.98
CA PHE A 143 -17.89 7.42 -13.06
C PHE A 143 -17.78 6.10 -13.82
N LYS A 144 -17.00 5.19 -13.26
CA LYS A 144 -16.91 3.79 -13.71
C LYS A 144 -17.63 2.91 -12.70
N PRO A 145 -18.65 2.14 -13.09
CA PRO A 145 -19.21 1.12 -12.23
C PRO A 145 -18.13 0.09 -11.88
N ASP A 146 -18.00 -0.24 -10.60
CA ASP A 146 -17.05 -1.22 -10.11
C ASP A 146 -17.83 -2.28 -9.31
N PRO A 147 -18.15 -3.43 -9.93
CA PRO A 147 -18.93 -4.47 -9.29
C PRO A 147 -18.10 -5.24 -8.28
N GLN A 148 -18.75 -5.65 -7.20
CA GLN A 148 -18.20 -6.60 -6.24
C GLN A 148 -18.72 -8.01 -6.56
N GLY A 149 -17.85 -8.96 -6.76
CA GLY A 149 -18.20 -10.36 -7.00
C GLY A 149 -18.69 -11.09 -5.75
N CYS A 150 -19.40 -12.18 -5.96
CA CYS A 150 -19.88 -13.05 -4.90
C CYS A 150 -18.85 -14.14 -4.55
N PRO A 151 -18.19 -14.10 -3.37
CA PRO A 151 -17.18 -15.10 -3.02
C PRO A 151 -17.75 -16.53 -2.78
N SER A 152 -19.07 -16.69 -2.78
CA SER A 152 -19.72 -18.02 -2.77
C SER A 152 -20.14 -18.50 -4.15
N ASN A 153 -19.81 -17.78 -5.23
CA ASN A 153 -20.14 -18.22 -6.58
C ASN A 153 -19.01 -19.12 -7.13
N PRO A 154 -19.26 -20.42 -7.40
CA PRO A 154 -18.21 -21.34 -7.83
C PRO A 154 -17.62 -20.99 -9.20
N LYS A 155 -18.43 -20.42 -10.11
CA LYS A 155 -17.97 -19.99 -11.43
C LYS A 155 -17.00 -18.82 -11.33
N LEU A 156 -17.29 -17.86 -10.45
CA LEU A 156 -16.38 -16.74 -10.19
C LEU A 156 -15.08 -17.23 -9.52
N ASN A 157 -15.18 -18.11 -8.53
CA ASN A 157 -14.00 -18.67 -7.88
C ASN A 157 -13.10 -19.40 -8.88
N GLN A 158 -13.67 -20.21 -9.78
CA GLN A 158 -12.88 -20.87 -10.83
C GLN A 158 -12.22 -19.86 -11.76
N TYR A 159 -12.95 -18.82 -12.20
CA TYR A 159 -12.38 -17.75 -13.00
C TYR A 159 -11.20 -17.05 -12.30
N VAL A 160 -11.31 -16.78 -10.98
CA VAL A 160 -10.23 -16.21 -10.19
C VAL A 160 -8.99 -17.11 -10.20
N LEU A 161 -9.17 -18.40 -9.95
CA LEU A 161 -8.06 -19.36 -9.93
C LEU A 161 -7.40 -19.49 -11.31
N ASP A 162 -8.19 -19.62 -12.38
CA ASP A 162 -7.68 -19.68 -13.75
C ASP A 162 -6.91 -18.40 -14.14
N SER A 163 -7.37 -17.23 -13.67
CA SER A 163 -6.71 -15.96 -13.94
C SER A 163 -5.35 -15.83 -13.21
N LEU A 164 -5.26 -16.40 -12.01
CA LEU A 164 -4.01 -16.48 -11.24
C LEU A 164 -3.00 -17.40 -11.92
N GLU A 165 -3.41 -18.62 -12.29
CA GLU A 165 -2.53 -19.53 -13.04
C GLU A 165 -2.05 -18.90 -14.34
N TRP A 166 -2.97 -18.27 -15.07
CA TRP A 166 -2.64 -17.58 -16.31
C TRP A 166 -1.57 -16.50 -16.12
N VAL A 167 -1.74 -15.58 -15.15
CA VAL A 167 -0.82 -14.45 -15.01
C VAL A 167 0.59 -14.89 -14.62
N PHE A 168 0.73 -15.86 -13.71
CA PHE A 168 2.04 -16.38 -13.30
C PHE A 168 2.70 -17.26 -14.38
N LYS A 169 1.92 -17.86 -15.25
CA LYS A 169 2.42 -18.55 -16.45
C LYS A 169 2.89 -17.56 -17.51
N GLU A 170 2.13 -16.48 -17.75
CA GLU A 170 2.48 -15.45 -18.74
C GLU A 170 3.61 -14.53 -18.29
N ILE A 171 3.77 -14.31 -16.99
CA ILE A 171 4.79 -13.40 -16.42
C ILE A 171 5.58 -14.16 -15.34
N PRO A 172 6.46 -15.10 -15.75
CA PRO A 172 7.25 -15.88 -14.79
C PRO A 172 8.22 -15.01 -13.95
N GLU A 173 8.52 -13.79 -14.40
CA GLU A 173 9.32 -12.80 -13.67
C GLU A 173 8.56 -12.11 -12.53
N LEU A 174 7.23 -12.28 -12.44
CA LEU A 174 6.40 -11.65 -11.40
C LEU A 174 6.75 -12.19 -10.02
N GLY A 175 7.17 -11.29 -9.11
CA GLY A 175 7.68 -11.65 -7.80
C GLY A 175 6.62 -12.09 -6.80
N GLY A 176 5.33 -11.89 -7.08
CA GLY A 176 4.24 -12.30 -6.19
C GLY A 176 2.93 -11.60 -6.42
N ILE A 177 2.01 -11.86 -5.50
CA ILE A 177 0.69 -11.22 -5.46
C ILE A 177 0.29 -10.89 -4.02
N GLN A 178 -0.32 -9.73 -3.83
CA GLN A 178 -1.15 -9.42 -2.68
C GLN A 178 -2.61 -9.55 -3.10
N MET A 179 -3.33 -10.43 -2.44
CA MET A 179 -4.72 -10.72 -2.71
C MET A 179 -5.61 -9.86 -1.82
N GLU A 180 -6.48 -9.08 -2.45
CA GLU A 180 -7.43 -8.20 -1.77
C GLU A 180 -8.86 -8.57 -2.12
N SER A 181 -9.81 -8.21 -1.26
CA SER A 181 -11.24 -8.39 -1.57
C SER A 181 -11.82 -7.23 -2.37
N GLY A 182 -11.29 -6.02 -2.18
CA GLY A 182 -11.86 -4.75 -2.62
C GLY A 182 -12.64 -4.02 -1.53
N ASP A 183 -13.00 -2.75 -1.76
CA ASP A 183 -13.71 -1.88 -0.81
C ASP A 183 -15.22 -1.78 -1.07
N ASN A 184 -15.75 -2.59 -1.97
CA ASN A 184 -17.10 -2.42 -2.50
C ASN A 184 -18.19 -3.07 -1.63
N GLY A 185 -17.82 -3.44 -0.40
CA GLY A 185 -18.72 -4.11 0.53
C GLY A 185 -18.72 -5.63 0.40
N THR A 186 -19.49 -6.28 1.24
CA THR A 186 -19.58 -7.74 1.34
C THR A 186 -20.88 -8.26 0.76
N CYS A 187 -20.83 -9.30 -0.08
CA CYS A 187 -22.02 -9.94 -0.62
C CYS A 187 -22.95 -10.43 0.51
N LYS A 188 -24.23 -10.11 0.42
CA LYS A 188 -25.28 -10.49 1.39
C LYS A 188 -26.21 -11.59 0.88
N CYS A 189 -25.84 -12.31 -0.19
CA CYS A 189 -26.65 -13.42 -0.67
C CYS A 189 -26.75 -14.54 0.37
N PRO A 190 -27.81 -15.39 0.34
CA PRO A 190 -28.01 -16.44 1.34
C PRO A 190 -26.81 -17.35 1.56
N ARG A 191 -26.14 -17.79 0.46
CA ARG A 191 -24.93 -18.63 0.56
C ARG A 191 -23.77 -17.96 1.29
N CYS A 192 -23.55 -16.65 1.05
CA CYS A 192 -22.51 -15.90 1.77
C CYS A 192 -22.85 -15.70 3.23
N GLN A 193 -24.14 -15.44 3.54
CA GLN A 193 -24.59 -15.29 4.93
C GLN A 193 -24.48 -16.60 5.69
N GLU A 194 -24.92 -17.71 5.10
CA GLU A 194 -24.80 -19.04 5.69
C GLU A 194 -23.35 -19.41 5.98
N ARG A 195 -22.44 -19.23 5.01
CA ARG A 195 -21.02 -19.54 5.19
C ARG A 195 -20.37 -18.70 6.30
N ARG A 196 -20.74 -17.44 6.42
CA ARG A 196 -20.24 -16.56 7.47
C ARG A 196 -20.87 -16.82 8.81
N ALA A 197 -21.96 -17.58 8.89
CA ALA A 197 -22.82 -17.86 10.03
C ALA A 197 -22.22 -17.43 11.36
N GLN A 198 -22.80 -16.42 12.01
CA GLN A 198 -22.42 -15.90 13.33
C GLN A 198 -21.06 -15.14 13.41
N ARG A 199 -20.37 -14.88 12.30
CA ARG A 199 -19.13 -14.11 12.28
C ARG A 199 -19.34 -12.79 11.59
N ASP A 200 -18.86 -11.73 12.20
CA ASP A 200 -18.86 -10.41 11.59
C ASP A 200 -18.04 -10.41 10.30
N ALA A 201 -18.66 -9.97 9.22
CA ALA A 201 -17.95 -9.64 8.02
C ALA A 201 -17.45 -8.20 8.14
N HIS A 202 -16.15 -7.99 8.01
CA HIS A 202 -15.62 -6.66 7.75
C HIS A 202 -16.19 -6.11 6.42
N GLU A 203 -16.06 -4.81 6.18
CA GLU A 203 -16.61 -4.12 4.99
C GLU A 203 -16.32 -4.83 3.66
N ALA A 204 -15.19 -5.53 3.57
CA ALA A 204 -14.74 -6.15 2.33
C ALA A 204 -14.72 -7.68 2.35
N MET A 205 -14.15 -8.33 3.36
CA MET A 205 -13.98 -9.79 3.41
C MET A 205 -13.93 -10.29 4.86
N SER A 206 -14.59 -11.42 5.12
CA SER A 206 -14.53 -12.11 6.41
C SER A 206 -13.43 -13.18 6.43
N VAL A 207 -13.07 -13.68 7.61
CA VAL A 207 -12.18 -14.84 7.75
C VAL A 207 -12.73 -16.07 7.00
N ALA A 208 -14.07 -16.27 7.00
CA ALA A 208 -14.68 -17.34 6.23
C ALA A 208 -14.55 -17.16 4.71
N ASP A 209 -14.57 -15.90 4.21
CA ASP A 209 -14.31 -15.63 2.80
C ASP A 209 -12.84 -15.86 2.45
N MET A 210 -11.91 -15.42 3.31
CA MET A 210 -10.47 -15.66 3.14
C MET A 210 -10.18 -17.18 3.10
N ALA A 211 -10.72 -17.93 4.04
CA ALA A 211 -10.56 -19.38 4.11
C ALA A 211 -11.12 -20.12 2.90
N ASN A 212 -12.14 -19.56 2.27
CA ASN A 212 -12.75 -20.15 1.07
C ASN A 212 -11.88 -20.00 -0.18
N ILE A 213 -11.08 -18.94 -0.29
CA ILE A 213 -10.35 -18.65 -1.55
C ILE A 213 -8.83 -18.61 -1.40
N TYR A 214 -8.28 -18.07 -0.32
CA TYR A 214 -6.84 -17.84 -0.21
C TYR A 214 -5.98 -19.10 -0.30
N PRO A 215 -6.34 -20.25 0.33
CA PRO A 215 -5.56 -21.46 0.16
C PRO A 215 -5.50 -21.93 -1.31
N GLN A 216 -6.65 -21.97 -1.99
CA GLN A 216 -6.73 -22.39 -3.39
C GLN A 216 -6.00 -21.39 -4.32
N ALA A 217 -6.15 -20.09 -4.08
CA ALA A 217 -5.45 -19.06 -4.83
C ALA A 217 -3.93 -19.15 -4.65
N ALA A 218 -3.47 -19.44 -3.44
CA ALA A 218 -2.06 -19.66 -3.16
C ALA A 218 -1.50 -20.88 -3.91
N ASP A 219 -2.25 -21.98 -3.93
CA ASP A 219 -1.89 -23.20 -4.68
C ASP A 219 -1.83 -22.91 -6.19
N ALA A 220 -2.80 -22.17 -6.74
CA ALA A 220 -2.81 -21.76 -8.14
C ALA A 220 -1.55 -20.93 -8.50
N VAL A 221 -1.16 -19.98 -7.65
CA VAL A 221 0.06 -19.19 -7.83
C VAL A 221 1.31 -20.07 -7.77
N TRP A 222 1.45 -20.87 -6.72
CA TRP A 222 2.66 -21.67 -6.50
C TRP A 222 2.80 -22.85 -7.46
N SER A 223 1.71 -23.30 -8.08
CA SER A 223 1.78 -24.28 -9.18
C SER A 223 2.57 -23.76 -10.38
N GLN A 224 2.55 -22.44 -10.62
CA GLN A 224 3.25 -21.78 -11.72
C GLN A 224 4.56 -21.13 -11.28
N SER A 225 4.61 -20.56 -10.07
CA SER A 225 5.76 -19.83 -9.53
C SER A 225 6.00 -20.18 -8.05
N PRO A 226 6.75 -21.26 -7.76
CA PRO A 226 6.92 -21.79 -6.40
C PRO A 226 7.52 -20.79 -5.39
N ASP A 227 8.31 -19.82 -5.86
CA ASP A 227 8.99 -18.82 -5.03
C ASP A 227 8.26 -17.46 -4.96
N ALA A 228 7.10 -17.35 -5.60
CA ALA A 228 6.30 -16.13 -5.56
C ALA A 228 5.83 -15.82 -4.14
N TRP A 229 5.84 -14.55 -3.78
CA TRP A 229 5.19 -14.10 -2.55
C TRP A 229 3.69 -14.15 -2.72
N VAL A 230 3.00 -14.84 -1.82
CA VAL A 230 1.55 -14.81 -1.69
C VAL A 230 1.23 -14.08 -0.41
N ILE A 231 0.64 -12.91 -0.54
CA ILE A 231 0.31 -12.00 0.55
C ILE A 231 -1.21 -11.97 0.70
N CYS A 232 -1.69 -12.50 1.82
CA CYS A 232 -3.09 -12.49 2.21
C CYS A 232 -3.40 -11.16 2.93
N GLU A 233 -4.01 -10.21 2.23
CA GLU A 233 -4.49 -8.98 2.88
C GLU A 233 -5.69 -9.32 3.76
N THR A 234 -5.66 -8.91 5.01
CA THR A 234 -6.73 -9.20 5.96
C THR A 234 -7.79 -8.10 5.97
N TYR A 235 -7.46 -6.90 5.50
CA TYR A 235 -8.27 -5.68 5.64
C TYR A 235 -8.58 -5.27 7.08
N HIS A 236 -8.13 -6.07 8.04
CA HIS A 236 -8.33 -5.78 9.46
C HIS A 236 -7.17 -4.99 10.03
N HIS A 237 -7.48 -4.13 10.97
CA HIS A 237 -6.47 -3.54 11.82
C HIS A 237 -5.84 -4.64 12.67
N PHE A 238 -4.53 -4.58 12.82
CA PHE A 238 -3.80 -5.52 13.63
C PHE A 238 -4.39 -5.55 15.04
N LEU A 239 -4.84 -6.73 15.46
CA LEU A 239 -5.43 -7.03 16.76
C LEU A 239 -6.76 -6.31 17.04
N ASP A 240 -7.54 -5.95 16.05
CA ASP A 240 -8.92 -5.63 16.29
C ASP A 240 -9.74 -6.88 16.66
N LYS A 241 -11.01 -6.67 17.02
CA LYS A 241 -11.90 -7.77 17.43
C LYS A 241 -12.07 -8.86 16.37
N ALA A 242 -11.89 -8.53 15.09
CA ALA A 242 -11.99 -9.50 14.01
C ALA A 242 -10.79 -10.47 13.98
N CYS A 243 -9.66 -10.07 14.56
CA CYS A 243 -8.50 -10.95 14.74
C CYS A 243 -8.63 -11.87 15.95
N ALA A 244 -9.64 -11.69 16.80
CA ALA A 244 -9.87 -12.52 17.99
C ALA A 244 -10.04 -14.01 17.64
N PHE A 245 -10.51 -14.32 16.44
CA PHE A 245 -10.64 -15.70 15.96
C PHE A 245 -9.30 -16.44 15.91
N PHE A 246 -8.19 -15.74 15.72
CA PHE A 246 -6.86 -16.36 15.66
C PHE A 246 -6.30 -16.71 17.04
N TYR A 247 -6.99 -16.25 18.12
CA TYR A 247 -6.66 -16.60 19.51
C TYR A 247 -7.50 -17.76 20.04
N ASP A 248 -8.42 -18.32 19.22
CA ASP A 248 -9.25 -19.44 19.65
C ASP A 248 -8.40 -20.70 19.79
N GLU A 249 -8.47 -21.36 20.92
CA GLU A 249 -7.81 -22.66 21.17
C GLU A 249 -8.41 -23.77 20.31
N HIS A 250 -9.65 -23.57 19.84
CA HIS A 250 -10.37 -24.50 18.96
C HIS A 250 -10.82 -23.79 17.69
N PRO A 251 -9.91 -23.59 16.73
CA PRO A 251 -10.23 -22.89 15.50
C PRO A 251 -11.36 -23.59 14.73
N SER A 252 -12.26 -22.80 14.15
CA SER A 252 -13.27 -23.35 13.25
C SER A 252 -12.61 -24.04 12.04
N ALA A 253 -13.34 -24.94 11.40
CA ALA A 253 -12.83 -25.63 10.20
C ALA A 253 -12.34 -24.68 9.10
N ASP A 254 -12.98 -23.51 8.96
CA ASP A 254 -12.53 -22.50 7.98
C ASP A 254 -11.23 -21.82 8.42
N LEU A 255 -11.11 -21.45 9.69
CA LEU A 255 -9.87 -20.89 10.21
C LEU A 255 -8.71 -21.90 10.08
N GLN A 256 -9.00 -23.18 10.33
CA GLN A 256 -8.00 -24.24 10.17
C GLN A 256 -7.43 -24.30 8.75
N LYS A 257 -8.24 -24.09 7.71
CA LYS A 257 -7.75 -24.03 6.32
C LYS A 257 -6.71 -22.92 6.10
N LEU A 258 -6.91 -21.73 6.73
CA LEU A 258 -5.92 -20.67 6.70
C LEU A 258 -4.67 -21.04 7.50
N LEU A 259 -4.86 -21.66 8.67
CA LEU A 259 -3.75 -22.09 9.51
C LEU A 259 -2.95 -23.26 8.88
N ASP A 260 -3.54 -24.04 7.97
CA ASP A 260 -2.87 -25.12 7.26
C ASP A 260 -2.06 -24.64 6.05
N MET A 261 -2.16 -23.37 5.68
CA MET A 261 -1.35 -22.82 4.59
C MET A 261 0.16 -22.97 4.86
N PRO A 262 1.00 -23.04 3.80
CA PRO A 262 2.45 -23.14 3.94
C PRO A 262 3.06 -21.95 4.71
N GLU A 263 4.13 -22.18 5.48
CA GLU A 263 4.83 -21.16 6.29
C GLU A 263 5.40 -19.98 5.47
N LYS A 264 5.58 -20.18 4.17
CA LYS A 264 6.01 -19.11 3.25
C LYS A 264 4.93 -18.07 2.93
N THR A 265 3.67 -18.31 3.35
CA THR A 265 2.55 -17.38 3.21
C THR A 265 2.79 -16.09 4.00
N PHE A 266 2.41 -14.96 3.42
CA PHE A 266 2.38 -13.69 4.12
C PHE A 266 0.95 -13.33 4.51
N PHE A 267 0.80 -12.75 5.70
CA PHE A 267 -0.40 -12.00 6.09
C PHE A 267 -0.06 -10.52 6.22
N GLN A 268 -0.92 -9.65 5.71
CA GLN A 268 -0.77 -8.21 5.84
C GLN A 268 -1.88 -7.63 6.71
N TRP A 269 -1.50 -6.72 7.59
CA TRP A 269 -2.36 -6.10 8.59
C TRP A 269 -2.30 -4.59 8.51
N LYS A 270 -3.44 -3.90 8.67
CA LYS A 270 -3.46 -2.45 8.90
C LYS A 270 -3.11 -2.13 10.36
N CYS A 271 -2.48 -0.97 10.59
CA CYS A 271 -2.09 -0.57 11.94
C CYS A 271 -2.46 0.88 12.28
N ASP A 272 -3.15 1.57 11.40
CA ASP A 272 -3.37 3.01 11.52
C ASP A 272 -4.02 3.41 12.86
N VAL A 273 -5.06 2.73 13.29
CA VAL A 273 -5.74 2.99 14.57
C VAL A 273 -4.78 2.85 15.77
N ARG A 274 -3.91 1.85 15.74
CA ARG A 274 -2.91 1.64 16.80
C ARG A 274 -1.83 2.72 16.80
N LEU A 275 -1.40 3.14 15.60
CA LEU A 275 -0.41 4.22 15.47
C LEU A 275 -0.93 5.55 15.99
N ASP A 276 -2.23 5.83 15.83
CA ASP A 276 -2.82 7.09 16.27
C ASP A 276 -3.12 7.13 17.75
N SER A 277 -3.60 6.03 18.31
CA SER A 277 -3.82 5.93 19.76
C SER A 277 -2.50 6.02 20.55
N GLY A 278 -1.37 5.68 19.89
CA GLY A 278 -0.07 5.57 20.57
C GLY A 278 -0.03 4.49 21.65
N GLN A 279 -1.11 3.71 21.78
CA GLN A 279 -1.27 2.69 22.81
C GLN A 279 -1.15 1.31 22.18
N TRP A 280 -0.27 0.51 22.73
CA TRP A 280 -0.24 -0.94 22.52
C TRP A 280 0.10 -1.63 23.84
N SER A 281 -0.33 -2.88 23.95
CA SER A 281 -0.22 -3.68 25.16
C SER A 281 0.50 -4.99 24.86
N GLU A 282 0.73 -5.80 25.90
CA GLU A 282 1.25 -7.16 25.71
C GLU A 282 0.30 -8.06 24.90
N GLN A 283 -0.99 -7.72 24.85
CA GLN A 283 -1.96 -8.40 24.02
C GLN A 283 -1.78 -8.09 22.51
N ASP A 284 -1.00 -7.06 22.18
CA ASP A 284 -0.66 -6.69 20.81
C ASP A 284 0.47 -7.57 20.22
N LYS A 285 0.62 -8.78 20.70
CA LYS A 285 1.55 -9.78 20.13
C LYS A 285 0.83 -10.67 19.12
N LEU A 286 1.60 -11.14 18.17
CA LEU A 286 1.10 -12.10 17.19
C LEU A 286 0.63 -13.37 17.91
N PRO A 287 -0.60 -13.89 17.60
CA PRO A 287 -1.06 -15.16 18.13
C PRO A 287 -0.08 -16.30 17.83
N PRO A 288 0.16 -17.23 18.75
CA PRO A 288 1.04 -18.36 18.52
C PRO A 288 0.67 -19.18 17.27
N SER A 289 -0.65 -19.31 16.97
CA SER A 289 -1.16 -20.00 15.78
C SER A 289 -0.68 -19.36 14.45
N LEU A 290 -0.41 -18.07 14.45
CA LEU A 290 0.06 -17.33 13.27
C LEU A 290 1.60 -17.20 13.22
N ALA A 291 2.31 -17.54 14.27
CA ALA A 291 3.76 -17.31 14.40
C ALA A 291 4.62 -18.00 13.32
N LYS A 292 4.10 -19.07 12.69
CA LYS A 292 4.80 -19.77 11.61
C LYS A 292 4.82 -19.02 10.28
N PHE A 293 3.89 -18.08 10.07
CA PHE A 293 3.76 -17.32 8.84
C PHE A 293 4.65 -16.06 8.83
N ARG A 294 4.69 -15.41 7.69
CA ARG A 294 5.35 -14.12 7.51
C ARG A 294 4.32 -13.01 7.61
N HIS A 295 4.68 -11.91 8.27
CA HIS A 295 3.72 -10.84 8.54
C HIS A 295 4.28 -9.48 8.17
N ILE A 296 3.46 -8.67 7.48
CA ILE A 296 3.75 -7.31 7.10
C ILE A 296 2.73 -6.38 7.74
N MET A 297 3.19 -5.31 8.38
CA MET A 297 2.35 -4.25 8.92
C MET A 297 2.29 -3.09 7.94
N ARG A 298 1.09 -2.78 7.45
CA ARG A 298 0.82 -1.69 6.52
C ARG A 298 0.27 -0.47 7.25
N SER A 299 0.76 0.71 6.90
CA SER A 299 0.17 1.98 7.30
C SER A 299 -0.16 2.86 6.08
N HIS A 300 -1.06 3.80 6.28
CA HIS A 300 -1.42 4.83 5.30
C HIS A 300 -0.63 6.14 5.52
N SER A 301 0.52 6.06 6.19
CA SER A 301 1.38 7.24 6.41
C SER A 301 1.76 7.88 5.08
N GLY A 302 1.52 9.18 4.95
CA GLY A 302 1.83 9.95 3.74
C GLY A 302 0.75 9.89 2.64
N THR A 303 -0.37 9.19 2.85
CA THR A 303 -1.48 9.09 1.89
C THR A 303 -2.58 10.12 2.15
N GLN A 304 -3.43 10.34 1.13
CA GLN A 304 -4.64 11.15 1.27
C GLN A 304 -5.67 10.56 2.26
N TRP A 305 -5.63 9.25 2.50
CA TRP A 305 -6.54 8.57 3.42
C TRP A 305 -6.16 8.75 4.89
N TRP A 306 -4.95 9.32 5.14
CA TRP A 306 -4.50 9.54 6.51
C TRP A 306 -3.81 10.89 6.68
N GLY A 307 -4.63 11.92 6.81
CA GLY A 307 -4.17 13.26 7.18
C GLY A 307 -3.50 14.08 6.07
N GLY A 308 -3.55 13.63 4.83
CA GLY A 308 -3.06 14.34 3.65
C GLY A 308 -1.80 13.76 3.03
N ARG A 309 -1.69 13.92 1.72
CA ARG A 309 -0.54 13.47 0.93
C ARG A 309 0.71 14.24 1.30
N HIS A 310 1.85 13.56 1.14
CA HIS A 310 3.18 14.14 1.32
C HIS A 310 3.44 14.73 2.71
N LYS A 311 2.63 14.40 3.71
CA LYS A 311 2.94 14.77 5.10
C LYS A 311 4.21 14.09 5.58
N LEU A 312 5.00 14.82 6.34
CA LEU A 312 6.15 14.26 7.04
C LEU A 312 5.68 13.40 8.21
N CYS A 313 5.90 12.08 8.13
CA CYS A 313 5.34 11.08 9.04
C CYS A 313 6.40 10.35 9.88
N VAL A 314 7.57 10.94 10.11
CA VAL A 314 8.73 10.30 10.77
C VAL A 314 8.36 9.63 12.09
N ASP A 315 7.66 10.34 12.99
CA ASP A 315 7.23 9.80 14.29
C ASP A 315 6.28 8.60 14.14
N ARG A 316 5.38 8.67 13.17
CA ARG A 316 4.40 7.63 12.89
C ARG A 316 5.07 6.37 12.32
N ILE A 317 6.02 6.56 11.41
CA ILE A 317 6.81 5.47 10.82
C ILE A 317 7.67 4.79 11.88
N ARG A 318 8.30 5.58 12.77
CA ARG A 318 9.03 5.03 13.92
C ARG A 318 8.13 4.14 14.79
N ARG A 319 6.93 4.63 15.12
CA ARG A 319 5.96 3.84 15.91
C ARG A 319 5.54 2.57 15.16
N GLN A 320 5.33 2.64 13.85
CA GLN A 320 5.01 1.46 13.03
C GLN A 320 6.12 0.40 13.11
N CYS A 321 7.37 0.79 12.88
CA CYS A 321 8.50 -0.15 12.92
C CYS A 321 8.67 -0.75 14.33
N ARG A 322 8.53 0.05 15.38
CA ARG A 322 8.61 -0.40 16.75
C ARG A 322 7.48 -1.38 17.09
N LEU A 323 6.22 -1.02 16.79
CA LEU A 323 5.07 -1.88 16.99
C LEU A 323 5.23 -3.21 16.27
N SER A 324 5.64 -3.18 14.98
CA SER A 324 5.87 -4.39 14.20
C SER A 324 6.88 -5.32 14.86
N PHE A 325 7.99 -4.76 15.33
CA PHE A 325 9.06 -5.53 15.97
C PHE A 325 8.60 -6.11 17.32
N GLU A 326 8.00 -5.28 18.19
CA GLU A 326 7.52 -5.69 19.52
C GLU A 326 6.40 -6.73 19.44
N SER A 327 5.57 -6.68 18.39
CA SER A 327 4.47 -7.62 18.14
C SER A 327 4.92 -8.93 17.47
N GLY A 328 6.20 -9.06 17.08
CA GLY A 328 6.75 -10.25 16.45
C GLY A 328 6.53 -10.34 14.94
N LEU A 329 6.13 -9.23 14.28
CA LEU A 329 6.03 -9.17 12.82
C LEU A 329 7.42 -8.99 12.19
N GLN A 330 7.56 -9.46 10.94
CA GLN A 330 8.84 -9.44 10.25
C GLN A 330 8.96 -8.34 9.20
N GLY A 331 7.87 -7.66 8.86
CA GLY A 331 7.87 -6.68 7.77
C GLY A 331 7.02 -5.45 8.02
N VAL A 332 7.34 -4.42 7.26
CA VAL A 332 6.61 -3.14 7.23
C VAL A 332 6.44 -2.68 5.80
N SER A 333 5.32 -2.01 5.54
CA SER A 333 5.10 -1.37 4.24
C SER A 333 4.64 0.07 4.40
N ILE A 334 4.99 0.89 3.42
CA ILE A 334 4.62 2.29 3.31
C ILE A 334 4.15 2.61 1.88
N PHE A 335 3.35 3.65 1.76
CA PHE A 335 2.89 4.16 0.48
C PHE A 335 4.05 4.79 -0.32
N GLY A 336 4.29 4.31 -1.54
CA GLY A 336 5.46 4.65 -2.34
C GLY A 336 5.16 5.41 -3.64
N GLU A 337 4.05 6.17 -3.72
CA GLU A 337 3.66 6.88 -4.94
C GLU A 337 4.48 8.15 -5.21
N GLY A 338 4.82 8.88 -4.15
CA GLY A 338 5.57 10.11 -4.28
C GLY A 338 7.02 9.85 -4.68
N SER A 339 7.54 10.66 -5.61
CA SER A 339 8.96 10.60 -5.96
C SER A 339 9.83 10.94 -4.75
N SER A 340 10.99 10.29 -4.63
CA SER A 340 12.02 10.68 -3.65
C SER A 340 12.61 12.08 -3.89
N PHE A 341 12.25 12.73 -4.99
CA PHE A 341 12.51 14.16 -5.18
C PHE A 341 11.68 15.04 -4.24
N ASN A 342 10.49 14.57 -3.85
CA ASN A 342 9.67 15.21 -2.82
C ASN A 342 10.32 15.00 -1.46
N ALA A 343 10.76 16.07 -0.84
CA ALA A 343 11.62 15.96 0.35
C ALA A 343 10.93 15.25 1.54
N ASN A 344 9.64 15.47 1.76
CA ASN A 344 8.90 14.76 2.81
C ASN A 344 8.77 13.26 2.51
N ASP A 345 8.52 12.88 1.24
CA ASP A 345 8.47 11.47 0.86
C ASP A 345 9.85 10.81 0.98
N GLU A 346 10.91 11.51 0.55
CA GLU A 346 12.29 11.07 0.75
C GLU A 346 12.57 10.77 2.24
N PHE A 347 12.24 11.70 3.15
CA PHE A 347 12.45 11.48 4.57
C PHE A 347 11.55 10.41 5.18
N ASN A 348 10.33 10.25 4.70
CA ASN A 348 9.45 9.15 5.12
C ASN A 348 10.04 7.79 4.71
N TYR A 349 10.57 7.66 3.50
CA TYR A 349 11.19 6.42 3.00
C TYR A 349 12.49 6.11 3.74
N LEU A 350 13.33 7.11 3.98
CA LEU A 350 14.55 6.97 4.77
C LEU A 350 14.22 6.64 6.25
N ALA A 351 13.14 7.18 6.80
CA ALA A 351 12.68 6.85 8.14
C ALA A 351 12.23 5.39 8.24
N LEU A 352 11.50 4.87 7.24
CA LEU A 352 11.12 3.46 7.20
C LEU A 352 12.36 2.56 7.22
N GLN A 353 13.35 2.85 6.39
CA GLN A 353 14.60 2.12 6.34
C GLN A 353 15.33 2.17 7.69
N TYR A 354 15.53 3.37 8.23
CA TYR A 354 16.27 3.60 9.47
C TYR A 354 15.65 2.88 10.66
N PHE A 355 14.34 3.05 10.85
CA PHE A 355 13.64 2.44 11.98
C PHE A 355 13.35 0.95 11.78
N ALA A 356 13.31 0.44 10.56
CA ALA A 356 13.27 -1.00 10.32
C ALA A 356 14.57 -1.70 10.72
N ASP A 357 15.72 -1.02 10.58
CA ASP A 357 17.01 -1.49 11.08
C ASP A 357 17.18 -1.28 12.61
N SER A 358 16.58 -0.21 13.12
CA SER A 358 16.74 0.20 14.52
C SER A 358 15.39 0.60 15.14
N PRO A 359 14.49 -0.37 15.44
CA PRO A 359 13.12 -0.08 15.89
C PRO A 359 13.01 0.72 17.18
N PHE A 360 14.07 0.71 18.00
CA PHE A 360 14.14 1.44 19.27
C PHE A 360 14.87 2.77 19.19
N ALA A 361 15.40 3.15 18.03
CA ALA A 361 16.06 4.44 17.87
C ALA A 361 15.05 5.59 18.08
N SER A 362 15.57 6.71 18.60
CA SER A 362 14.79 7.93 18.79
C SER A 362 14.65 8.71 17.47
N VAL A 363 13.68 9.63 17.43
CA VAL A 363 13.59 10.58 16.32
C VAL A 363 14.83 11.48 16.28
N ASP A 364 15.39 11.84 17.44
CA ASP A 364 16.62 12.65 17.51
C ASP A 364 17.81 11.94 16.86
N ASN A 365 17.93 10.61 17.02
CA ASN A 365 18.93 9.83 16.28
C ASN A 365 18.73 9.96 14.77
N PHE A 366 17.51 9.79 14.28
CA PHE A 366 17.18 9.94 12.86
C PHE A 366 17.46 11.38 12.35
N VAL A 367 17.10 12.38 13.14
CA VAL A 367 17.40 13.79 12.83
C VAL A 367 18.89 14.00 12.67
N ASN A 368 19.71 13.51 13.61
CA ASN A 368 21.16 13.67 13.58
C ASN A 368 21.82 12.89 12.43
N ASP A 369 21.43 11.61 12.26
CA ASP A 369 22.13 10.69 11.38
C ASP A 369 21.70 10.84 9.92
N VAL A 370 20.43 11.20 9.68
CA VAL A 370 19.81 11.18 8.35
C VAL A 370 19.41 12.57 7.86
N MET A 371 18.69 13.35 8.67
CA MET A 371 18.17 14.64 8.22
C MET A 371 19.25 15.74 8.25
N ALA A 372 20.04 15.81 9.29
CA ALA A 372 21.02 16.90 9.46
C ALA A 372 22.04 16.97 8.31
N PRO A 373 22.65 15.88 7.84
CA PRO A 373 23.55 15.93 6.67
C PRO A 373 22.88 16.40 5.38
N ARG A 374 21.57 16.21 5.27
CA ARG A 374 20.77 16.53 4.06
C ARG A 374 20.13 17.92 4.09
N LEU A 375 20.14 18.59 5.24
CA LEU A 375 19.45 19.88 5.44
C LEU A 375 20.38 21.01 5.87
N GLY A 376 21.70 20.74 5.93
CA GLY A 376 22.70 21.75 6.28
C GLY A 376 23.09 21.80 7.75
N GLY A 377 22.65 20.85 8.57
CA GLY A 377 23.00 20.72 9.97
C GLY A 377 21.83 20.38 10.88
N LYS A 378 22.14 20.08 12.15
CA LYS A 378 21.17 19.62 13.14
C LYS A 378 20.07 20.66 13.40
N GLU A 379 20.42 21.90 13.62
CA GLU A 379 19.48 22.99 13.86
C GLU A 379 18.46 23.13 12.71
N TYR A 380 18.94 23.02 11.48
CA TYR A 380 18.08 23.06 10.29
C TYR A 380 17.18 21.83 10.18
N ALA A 381 17.67 20.66 10.55
CA ALA A 381 16.87 19.44 10.53
C ALA A 381 15.73 19.47 11.56
N GLU A 382 16.00 20.00 12.76
CA GLU A 382 14.98 20.22 13.79
C GLU A 382 13.93 21.26 13.33
N MET A 383 14.39 22.33 12.68
CA MET A 383 13.51 23.34 12.07
C MET A 383 12.64 22.74 10.97
N TYR A 384 13.22 21.92 10.08
CA TYR A 384 12.50 21.23 9.02
C TYR A 384 11.41 20.31 9.59
N LEU A 385 11.74 19.50 10.60
CA LEU A 385 10.81 18.62 11.27
C LEU A 385 9.64 19.40 11.91
N ASN A 386 9.92 20.56 12.48
CA ASN A 386 8.90 21.42 13.06
C ASN A 386 7.97 22.01 11.97
N PHE A 387 8.53 22.54 10.89
CA PHE A 387 7.73 23.07 9.78
C PHE A 387 6.91 21.97 9.07
N GLY A 388 7.46 20.78 8.94
CA GLY A 388 6.76 19.63 8.37
C GLY A 388 5.48 19.21 9.12
N ARG A 389 5.32 19.67 10.38
CA ARG A 389 4.10 19.46 11.20
C ARG A 389 3.05 20.57 11.04
N TYR A 390 3.34 21.65 10.31
CA TYR A 390 2.39 22.77 10.13
C TYR A 390 1.09 22.41 9.40
N PRO A 391 0.98 21.38 8.56
CA PRO A 391 -0.31 20.89 8.13
C PRO A 391 -1.31 20.58 9.25
N ASP A 392 -0.83 20.31 10.47
CA ASP A 392 -1.69 20.13 11.65
C ASP A 392 -2.11 21.47 12.30
N ARG A 393 -1.48 22.59 11.90
CA ARG A 393 -1.74 23.96 12.36
C ARG A 393 -1.59 24.95 11.20
N PRO A 394 -2.50 24.90 10.21
CA PRO A 394 -2.34 25.62 8.95
C PRO A 394 -2.18 27.13 9.08
N GLU A 395 -2.68 27.73 10.16
CA GLU A 395 -2.56 29.16 10.45
C GLU A 395 -1.11 29.64 10.59
N TYR A 396 -0.16 28.75 10.94
CA TYR A 396 1.26 29.08 11.05
C TYR A 396 2.04 28.96 9.74
N ILE A 397 1.42 28.38 8.69
CA ILE A 397 2.10 28.12 7.41
C ILE A 397 2.67 29.39 6.77
N PRO A 398 1.94 30.54 6.66
CA PRO A 398 2.50 31.75 6.05
C PRO A 398 3.77 32.25 6.73
N TRP A 399 3.83 32.16 8.06
CA TRP A 399 5.02 32.50 8.80
C TRP A 399 6.17 31.52 8.51
N GLY A 400 5.90 30.21 8.52
CA GLY A 400 6.88 29.16 8.22
C GLY A 400 7.51 29.32 6.83
N VAL A 401 6.68 29.57 5.81
CA VAL A 401 7.16 29.81 4.44
C VAL A 401 8.08 31.05 4.38
N THR A 402 7.74 32.11 5.10
CA THR A 402 8.60 33.29 5.20
C THR A 402 9.96 32.97 5.84
N GLN A 403 9.98 32.15 6.89
CA GLN A 403 11.22 31.73 7.55
C GLN A 403 12.08 30.86 6.61
N ILE A 404 11.47 29.96 5.86
CA ILE A 404 12.17 29.15 4.85
C ILE A 404 12.80 30.04 3.78
N GLY A 405 12.08 31.06 3.27
CA GLY A 405 12.61 32.01 2.30
C GLY A 405 13.85 32.76 2.81
N GLN A 406 13.84 33.17 4.08
CA GLN A 406 15.01 33.82 4.74
C GLN A 406 16.17 32.82 4.89
N LEU A 407 15.90 31.58 5.20
CA LEU A 407 16.90 30.53 5.36
C LEU A 407 17.61 30.22 4.04
N LEU A 408 16.86 30.12 2.93
CA LEU A 408 17.40 29.81 1.60
C LEU A 408 18.50 30.81 1.18
N GLY A 409 18.40 32.07 1.59
CA GLY A 409 19.43 33.07 1.34
C GLY A 409 20.78 32.82 2.04
N LYS A 410 20.83 31.86 2.99
CA LYS A 410 22.08 31.53 3.73
C LYS A 410 22.86 30.40 3.05
N PHE A 411 22.26 29.62 2.15
CA PHE A 411 22.91 28.51 1.46
C PHE A 411 23.64 28.98 0.18
N GLY A 412 24.79 28.39 -0.09
CA GLY A 412 25.55 28.65 -1.31
C GLY A 412 25.03 27.88 -2.50
N LEU A 413 25.37 28.31 -3.72
CA LEU A 413 24.97 27.65 -4.97
C LEU A 413 25.41 26.18 -5.08
N LYS A 414 26.39 25.75 -4.26
CA LYS A 414 26.87 24.35 -4.23
C LYS A 414 25.95 23.43 -3.42
N ASP A 415 25.03 23.99 -2.66
CA ASP A 415 24.15 23.23 -1.73
C ASP A 415 22.80 22.91 -2.40
N TYR A 416 22.82 22.62 -3.70
CA TYR A 416 21.61 22.39 -4.49
C TYR A 416 20.64 21.39 -3.84
N ASP A 417 21.14 20.25 -3.34
CA ASP A 417 20.29 19.24 -2.71
C ASP A 417 19.68 19.71 -1.41
N ILE A 418 20.37 20.54 -0.64
CA ILE A 418 19.84 21.17 0.58
C ILE A 418 18.75 22.16 0.17
N ILE A 419 19.05 23.06 -0.76
CA ILE A 419 18.14 24.09 -1.26
C ILE A 419 16.87 23.45 -1.82
N ARG A 420 17.00 22.43 -2.66
CA ARG A 420 15.88 21.69 -3.26
C ARG A 420 14.88 21.19 -2.20
N ARG A 421 15.37 20.63 -1.08
CA ARG A 421 14.50 20.10 -0.02
C ARG A 421 13.73 21.19 0.69
N TRP A 422 14.37 22.33 0.94
CA TRP A 422 13.72 23.46 1.55
C TRP A 422 12.71 24.16 0.62
N GLU A 423 13.05 24.32 -0.66
CA GLU A 423 12.13 24.85 -1.66
C GLU A 423 10.91 23.94 -1.84
N TRP A 424 11.14 22.62 -1.82
CA TRP A 424 10.05 21.66 -1.90
C TRP A 424 9.11 21.80 -0.69
N LEU A 425 9.64 21.91 0.52
CA LEU A 425 8.84 22.10 1.73
C LEU A 425 8.03 23.39 1.68
N ALA A 426 8.64 24.51 1.28
CA ALA A 426 7.93 25.79 1.15
C ALA A 426 6.78 25.70 0.13
N SER A 427 7.03 25.08 -1.01
CA SER A 427 6.02 24.86 -2.07
C SER A 427 4.87 23.96 -1.59
N PHE A 428 5.19 22.88 -0.90
CA PHE A 428 4.20 21.97 -0.31
C PHE A 428 3.33 22.71 0.72
N LEU A 429 3.92 23.44 1.65
CA LEU A 429 3.20 24.20 2.67
C LEU A 429 2.29 25.27 2.06
N ASN A 430 2.76 25.98 1.04
CA ASN A 430 1.93 26.95 0.33
C ASN A 430 0.71 26.28 -0.33
N SER A 431 0.91 25.19 -1.07
CA SER A 431 -0.19 24.48 -1.71
C SER A 431 -1.22 24.01 -0.67
N PHE A 432 -0.75 23.41 0.42
CA PHE A 432 -1.61 22.94 1.50
C PHE A 432 -2.41 24.08 2.15
N TYR A 433 -1.78 25.25 2.38
CA TYR A 433 -2.45 26.42 2.97
C TYR A 433 -3.60 26.93 2.10
N TRP A 434 -3.42 26.99 0.78
CA TRP A 434 -4.45 27.49 -0.12
C TRP A 434 -5.60 26.49 -0.30
N GLU A 435 -5.33 25.20 -0.31
CA GLU A 435 -6.37 24.17 -0.26
C GLU A 435 -7.21 24.30 1.01
N TRP A 436 -6.57 24.35 2.16
CA TRP A 436 -7.24 24.53 3.46
C TRP A 436 -8.06 25.83 3.55
N ARG A 437 -7.54 26.93 3.01
CA ARG A 437 -8.27 28.20 2.95
C ARG A 437 -9.52 28.11 2.09
N SER A 438 -9.41 27.54 0.90
CA SER A 438 -10.54 27.40 -0.02
C SER A 438 -11.66 26.53 0.54
N GLU A 439 -11.33 25.49 1.31
CA GLU A 439 -12.31 24.64 1.99
C GLU A 439 -13.07 25.37 3.12
N LYS A 440 -12.43 26.38 3.75
CA LYS A 440 -13.08 27.17 4.82
C LYS A 440 -13.93 28.33 4.31
N GLU A 441 -13.68 28.81 3.12
CA GLU A 441 -14.41 29.92 2.50
C GLU A 441 -15.64 29.45 1.71
N ASN A 442 -15.77 28.15 1.45
CA ASN A 442 -16.95 27.48 0.87
C ASN A 442 -17.79 26.80 1.97
#